data_af27986a49afb4ded8dc26a7c8416553
#
_entry.id   af27986a49afb4ded8dc26a7c8416553
#
_cell.length_a   1.000
_cell.length_b   1.000
_cell.length_c   1.000
_cell.angle_alpha   90.00
_cell.angle_beta   90.00
_cell.angle_gamma   90.00
#
_symmetry.space_group_name_H-M   'P 1'
#
loop_
_entity.id
_entity.type
_entity.pdbx_description
1 polymer ?
#
loop_
_entity_poly.entity_id
_entity_poly.type
_entity_poly.pdbx_seq_one_letter_code
_entity_poly.pdbx_strand_id
1 'polypeptide(L)'
;MKNLIPLLLIFGIFTASINILADETPDPVVWKSKIGSWVPFVTTTNDGSYTGVSSLDGSFYILNDKGETLWTHKPGHRVTHISFSDDLSRVSVITGERAYVYTIDGKPLESYKSVKGGFMDITPDEKYIGGSSSNVYAMVYEDGRPSWDYKTDGKVNDISLTPDGKTLGVASSDNFVYLVRSGFLLWKKDLKAPVISVEVTPDSSFVVCGTGSFESEEGEKNFKLYLFDGSGNLLWSKVIGHTVSSVSITPDGSLIAVGSWDKKAHVFSNKGEALKEFSTNGNVWSVSITPDGKNLVIGSTDTYVYFLDVDSMQKHEKSPSSINPLYVAIPILIILAAGVFIYTKKIKKK
;
A
#
# COMPACT_ATOMS: atom_id res chain seq x y z
N MET A 1 -0.08 -60.40 -61.46
CA MET A 1 -1.20 -60.16 -60.52
C MET A 1 -0.73 -60.47 -59.14
N LYS A 2 -0.43 -59.47 -58.35
CA LYS A 2 -0.35 -59.53 -56.89
C LYS A 2 -0.61 -58.12 -56.36
N ASN A 3 -1.77 -57.97 -55.71
CA ASN A 3 -2.29 -56.74 -55.15
C ASN A 3 -1.42 -56.29 -53.96
N LEU A 4 -0.88 -55.07 -53.99
CA LEU A 4 -0.35 -54.39 -52.85
C LEU A 4 -1.44 -53.45 -52.34
N ILE A 5 -1.96 -53.74 -51.16
CA ILE A 5 -2.81 -52.86 -50.38
C ILE A 5 -1.92 -51.85 -49.66
N PRO A 6 -2.07 -50.53 -49.82
CA PRO A 6 -1.34 -49.59 -49.01
C PRO A 6 -1.99 -49.48 -47.63
N LEU A 7 -1.23 -49.79 -46.60
CA LEU A 7 -1.60 -49.61 -45.21
C LEU A 7 -1.59 -48.11 -44.88
N LEU A 8 -2.78 -47.51 -44.87
CA LEU A 8 -2.99 -46.14 -44.40
C LEU A 8 -2.86 -46.14 -42.89
N LEU A 9 -1.71 -45.67 -42.39
CA LEU A 9 -1.54 -45.36 -40.98
C LEU A 9 -2.30 -44.06 -40.69
N ILE A 10 -3.49 -44.17 -40.12
CA ILE A 10 -4.25 -43.05 -39.56
C ILE A 10 -3.53 -42.69 -38.26
N PHE A 11 -2.69 -41.64 -38.26
CA PHE A 11 -2.27 -40.95 -37.05
C PHE A 11 -3.46 -40.11 -36.55
N GLY A 12 -4.22 -40.69 -35.67
CA GLY A 12 -5.18 -39.94 -34.89
C GLY A 12 -4.42 -38.98 -33.96
N ILE A 13 -4.37 -37.70 -34.30
CA ILE A 13 -3.92 -36.65 -33.39
C ILE A 13 -5.07 -36.50 -32.36
N PHE A 14 -4.90 -37.14 -31.22
CA PHE A 14 -5.68 -36.80 -30.02
C PHE A 14 -5.22 -35.42 -29.57
N THR A 15 -5.88 -34.39 -30.07
CA THR A 15 -5.85 -33.06 -29.40
C THR A 15 -6.70 -33.19 -28.14
N ALA A 16 -6.08 -33.61 -27.06
CA ALA A 16 -6.67 -33.38 -25.74
C ALA A 16 -6.75 -31.87 -25.55
N SER A 17 -7.92 -31.31 -25.76
CA SER A 17 -8.25 -29.96 -25.29
C SER A 17 -8.16 -30.02 -23.77
N ILE A 18 -7.03 -29.65 -23.22
CA ILE A 18 -6.94 -29.34 -21.79
C ILE A 18 -7.77 -28.06 -21.66
N ASN A 19 -9.05 -28.20 -21.31
CA ASN A 19 -9.80 -27.11 -20.71
C ASN A 19 -9.10 -26.83 -19.37
N ILE A 20 -8.11 -25.93 -19.40
CA ILE A 20 -7.74 -25.23 -18.20
C ILE A 20 -8.99 -24.43 -17.88
N LEU A 21 -9.81 -24.94 -16.96
CA LEU A 21 -10.72 -24.10 -16.20
C LEU A 21 -9.78 -23.07 -15.58
N ALA A 22 -9.73 -21.89 -16.17
CA ALA A 22 -9.19 -20.73 -15.49
C ALA A 22 -10.01 -20.66 -14.21
N ASP A 23 -9.37 -20.95 -13.09
CA ASP A 23 -9.91 -20.67 -11.78
C ASP A 23 -10.10 -19.16 -11.81
N GLU A 24 -11.34 -18.71 -12.08
CA GLU A 24 -11.67 -17.29 -12.09
C GLU A 24 -11.46 -16.84 -10.64
N THR A 25 -10.27 -16.28 -10.38
CA THR A 25 -10.05 -15.62 -9.10
C THR A 25 -11.12 -14.55 -8.99
N PRO A 26 -11.91 -14.52 -7.90
CA PRO A 26 -12.96 -13.54 -7.72
C PRO A 26 -12.38 -12.13 -7.87
N ASP A 27 -13.18 -11.22 -8.45
CA ASP A 27 -12.78 -9.81 -8.55
C ASP A 27 -12.53 -9.28 -7.12
N PRO A 28 -11.33 -8.80 -6.79
CA PRO A 28 -11.04 -8.30 -5.46
C PRO A 28 -11.77 -6.99 -5.15
N VAL A 29 -12.32 -6.31 -6.17
CA VAL A 29 -12.99 -5.03 -6.00
C VAL A 29 -14.40 -5.24 -5.44
N VAL A 30 -14.56 -4.98 -4.14
CA VAL A 30 -15.89 -4.96 -3.50
C VAL A 30 -16.69 -3.79 -4.04
N TRP A 31 -16.06 -2.60 -4.09
CA TRP A 31 -16.60 -1.44 -4.77
C TRP A 31 -15.47 -0.46 -5.17
N LYS A 32 -15.79 0.40 -6.13
CA LYS A 32 -14.97 1.55 -6.49
C LYS A 32 -15.83 2.78 -6.72
N SER A 33 -15.35 3.94 -6.28
CA SER A 33 -16.05 5.20 -6.41
C SER A 33 -15.18 6.25 -7.08
N LYS A 34 -15.78 7.00 -8.01
CA LYS A 34 -15.11 8.09 -8.70
C LYS A 34 -15.19 9.36 -7.84
N ILE A 35 -14.04 9.92 -7.55
CA ILE A 35 -13.88 11.20 -6.84
C ILE A 35 -13.60 12.31 -7.87
N GLY A 36 -13.85 13.56 -7.51
CA GLY A 36 -13.72 14.69 -8.44
C GLY A 36 -12.29 14.96 -8.94
N SER A 37 -11.26 14.51 -8.21
CA SER A 37 -9.85 14.72 -8.54
C SER A 37 -9.00 13.58 -7.97
N TRP A 38 -7.66 13.71 -7.99
CA TRP A 38 -6.75 12.75 -7.38
C TRP A 38 -7.06 12.56 -5.90
N VAL A 39 -6.83 11.35 -5.42
CA VAL A 39 -7.13 10.92 -4.05
C VAL A 39 -5.84 10.81 -3.23
N PRO A 40 -5.43 11.86 -2.53
CA PRO A 40 -4.16 11.87 -1.79
C PRO A 40 -4.21 11.15 -0.45
N PHE A 41 -5.40 10.97 0.15
CA PHE A 41 -5.54 10.29 1.43
C PHE A 41 -6.85 9.51 1.50
N VAL A 42 -6.75 8.29 2.03
CA VAL A 42 -7.89 7.44 2.38
C VAL A 42 -7.69 6.83 3.76
N THR A 43 -8.80 6.60 4.45
CA THR A 43 -8.85 5.84 5.69
C THR A 43 -10.15 5.05 5.74
N THR A 44 -10.21 3.99 6.53
CA THR A 44 -11.43 3.23 6.74
C THR A 44 -11.63 2.96 8.22
N THR A 45 -12.88 2.75 8.62
CA THR A 45 -13.22 2.29 9.97
C THR A 45 -12.76 0.86 10.18
N ASN A 46 -12.63 0.45 11.44
CA ASN A 46 -12.16 -0.88 11.82
C ASN A 46 -13.01 -2.02 11.22
N ASP A 47 -14.30 -1.78 11.03
CA ASP A 47 -15.27 -2.72 10.46
C ASP A 47 -15.51 -2.54 8.95
N GLY A 48 -14.84 -1.55 8.32
CA GLY A 48 -15.01 -1.20 6.92
C GLY A 48 -16.33 -0.52 6.57
N SER A 49 -17.15 -0.13 7.55
CA SER A 49 -18.49 0.45 7.33
C SER A 49 -18.45 1.87 6.76
N TYR A 50 -17.39 2.61 7.04
CA TYR A 50 -17.19 3.96 6.48
C TYR A 50 -15.77 4.10 5.91
N THR A 51 -15.70 4.88 4.83
CA THR A 51 -14.42 5.26 4.21
C THR A 51 -14.33 6.78 4.11
N GLY A 52 -13.27 7.34 4.68
CA GLY A 52 -12.91 8.74 4.56
C GLY A 52 -11.96 8.95 3.39
N VAL A 53 -12.25 9.93 2.56
CA VAL A 53 -11.53 10.18 1.31
C VAL A 53 -11.23 11.65 1.17
N SER A 54 -9.99 12.04 1.00
CA SER A 54 -9.64 13.40 0.59
C SER A 54 -9.46 13.50 -0.93
N SER A 55 -9.69 14.69 -1.46
CA SER A 55 -9.53 15.00 -2.88
C SER A 55 -8.58 16.18 -3.06
N LEU A 56 -7.79 16.15 -4.12
CA LEU A 56 -6.84 17.25 -4.41
C LEU A 56 -7.53 18.57 -4.73
N ASP A 57 -8.83 18.55 -5.06
CA ASP A 57 -9.63 19.76 -5.25
C ASP A 57 -10.00 20.47 -3.93
N GLY A 58 -9.57 19.93 -2.80
CA GLY A 58 -9.81 20.44 -1.45
C GLY A 58 -11.10 19.94 -0.79
N SER A 59 -11.85 19.07 -1.46
CA SER A 59 -13.03 18.40 -0.88
C SER A 59 -12.61 17.15 -0.13
N PHE A 60 -13.49 16.68 0.77
CA PHE A 60 -13.43 15.34 1.33
C PHE A 60 -14.81 14.71 1.32
N TYR A 61 -14.82 13.39 1.37
CA TYR A 61 -16.02 12.57 1.24
C TYR A 61 -16.03 11.53 2.34
N ILE A 62 -17.20 11.24 2.87
CA ILE A 62 -17.45 10.05 3.69
C ILE A 62 -18.35 9.12 2.89
N LEU A 63 -17.86 7.92 2.66
CA LEU A 63 -18.53 6.88 1.90
C LEU A 63 -19.03 5.78 2.83
N ASN A 64 -20.11 5.10 2.45
CA ASN A 64 -20.60 3.90 3.13
C ASN A 64 -19.90 2.62 2.65
N ASP A 65 -20.30 1.48 3.16
CA ASP A 65 -19.83 0.12 2.82
C ASP A 65 -20.09 -0.32 1.37
N LYS A 66 -20.84 0.48 0.60
CA LYS A 66 -21.11 0.28 -0.83
C LYS A 66 -20.36 1.27 -1.71
N GLY A 67 -19.56 2.15 -1.12
CA GLY A 67 -18.86 3.22 -1.84
C GLY A 67 -19.76 4.39 -2.24
N GLU A 68 -20.99 4.49 -1.70
CA GLU A 68 -21.87 5.61 -1.95
C GLU A 68 -21.50 6.78 -1.03
N THR A 69 -21.46 8.00 -1.57
CA THR A 69 -21.18 9.20 -0.79
C THR A 69 -22.34 9.52 0.14
N LEU A 70 -22.08 9.44 1.44
CA LEU A 70 -23.05 9.87 2.46
C LEU A 70 -23.12 11.39 2.55
N TRP A 71 -21.96 12.02 2.60
CA TRP A 71 -21.84 13.47 2.59
C TRP A 71 -20.43 13.90 2.17
N THR A 72 -20.29 15.17 1.83
CA THR A 72 -19.03 15.80 1.41
C THR A 72 -18.96 17.23 1.92
N HIS A 73 -17.74 17.68 2.17
CA HIS A 73 -17.46 19.07 2.55
C HIS A 73 -16.19 19.57 1.85
N LYS A 74 -16.11 20.91 1.77
CA LYS A 74 -14.92 21.60 1.20
C LYS A 74 -14.47 22.68 2.20
N PRO A 75 -13.55 22.38 3.12
CA PRO A 75 -13.15 23.28 4.19
C PRO A 75 -12.30 24.49 3.73
N GLY A 76 -12.05 24.64 2.43
CA GLY A 76 -11.29 25.76 1.86
C GLY A 76 -9.76 25.53 1.81
N HIS A 77 -9.26 24.51 2.47
CA HIS A 77 -7.85 24.10 2.49
C HIS A 77 -7.73 22.62 2.16
N ARG A 78 -6.55 22.21 1.66
CA ARG A 78 -6.28 20.79 1.36
C ARG A 78 -6.46 19.95 2.63
N VAL A 79 -7.27 18.90 2.52
CA VAL A 79 -7.41 17.89 3.57
C VAL A 79 -6.21 16.96 3.52
N THR A 80 -5.52 16.84 4.64
CA THR A 80 -4.29 16.03 4.77
C THR A 80 -4.54 14.74 5.52
N HIS A 81 -5.53 14.70 6.42
CA HIS A 81 -5.86 13.53 7.21
C HIS A 81 -7.35 13.48 7.54
N ILE A 82 -7.90 12.28 7.68
CA ILE A 82 -9.26 12.00 8.14
C ILE A 82 -9.16 10.82 9.12
N SER A 83 -9.83 10.91 10.24
CA SER A 83 -9.89 9.84 11.23
C SER A 83 -11.32 9.67 11.74
N PHE A 84 -11.66 8.46 12.14
CA PHE A 84 -12.93 8.13 12.78
C PHE A 84 -12.70 7.83 14.25
N SER A 85 -13.63 8.26 15.11
CA SER A 85 -13.63 7.86 16.51
C SER A 85 -13.97 6.37 16.66
N ASP A 86 -13.48 5.74 17.73
CA ASP A 86 -13.69 4.30 17.97
C ASP A 86 -15.19 3.93 18.09
N ASP A 87 -16.01 4.84 18.61
CA ASP A 87 -17.45 4.67 18.73
C ASP A 87 -18.22 4.99 17.45
N LEU A 88 -17.51 5.35 16.38
CA LEU A 88 -18.05 5.77 15.08
C LEU A 88 -19.04 6.94 15.16
N SER A 89 -19.00 7.73 16.23
CA SER A 89 -19.89 8.89 16.39
C SER A 89 -19.37 10.15 15.69
N ARG A 90 -18.04 10.21 15.43
CA ARG A 90 -17.36 11.42 14.97
C ARG A 90 -16.38 11.13 13.83
N VAL A 91 -16.17 12.18 13.06
CA VAL A 91 -15.15 12.24 11.98
C VAL A 91 -14.30 13.47 12.20
N SER A 92 -13.01 13.27 12.38
CA SER A 92 -12.03 14.35 12.49
C SER A 92 -11.35 14.54 11.13
N VAL A 93 -11.32 15.76 10.65
CA VAL A 93 -10.78 16.15 9.34
C VAL A 93 -9.75 17.22 9.54
N ILE A 94 -8.53 16.94 9.08
CA ILE A 94 -7.39 17.82 9.27
C ILE A 94 -6.97 18.47 7.95
N THR A 95 -6.78 19.77 8.02
CA THR A 95 -6.21 20.57 6.95
C THR A 95 -4.89 21.20 7.42
N GLY A 96 -4.11 21.76 6.51
CA GLY A 96 -2.88 22.48 6.91
C GLY A 96 -3.07 23.62 7.92
N GLU A 97 -4.31 24.05 8.20
CA GLU A 97 -4.59 25.20 9.07
C GLU A 97 -5.55 24.88 10.24
N ARG A 98 -6.40 23.87 10.11
CA ARG A 98 -7.43 23.54 11.11
C ARG A 98 -7.72 22.05 11.17
N ALA A 99 -8.09 21.60 12.36
CA ALA A 99 -8.82 20.36 12.57
C ALA A 99 -10.30 20.69 12.73
N TYR A 100 -11.14 19.94 12.05
CA TYR A 100 -12.60 20.02 12.12
C TYR A 100 -13.13 18.70 12.64
N VAL A 101 -14.12 18.77 13.51
CA VAL A 101 -14.82 17.58 14.01
C VAL A 101 -16.27 17.66 13.55
N TYR A 102 -16.73 16.57 12.99
CA TYR A 102 -18.11 16.38 12.53
C TYR A 102 -18.71 15.17 13.23
N THR A 103 -20.04 15.15 13.34
CA THR A 103 -20.73 13.89 13.61
C THR A 103 -20.61 12.97 12.40
N ILE A 104 -20.86 11.67 12.59
CA ILE A 104 -20.81 10.71 11.48
C ILE A 104 -21.82 11.02 10.35
N ASP A 105 -22.90 11.73 10.65
CA ASP A 105 -23.90 12.21 9.69
C ASP A 105 -23.55 13.60 9.08
N GLY A 106 -22.34 14.10 9.33
CA GLY A 106 -21.78 15.28 8.66
C GLY A 106 -22.14 16.64 9.29
N LYS A 107 -22.71 16.69 10.51
CA LYS A 107 -22.95 17.95 11.21
C LYS A 107 -21.67 18.45 11.86
N PRO A 108 -21.29 19.73 11.65
CA PRO A 108 -20.12 20.27 12.30
C PRO A 108 -20.34 20.37 13.82
N LEU A 109 -19.36 19.90 14.59
CA LEU A 109 -19.33 19.98 16.04
C LEU A 109 -18.38 21.08 16.49
N GLU A 110 -17.11 20.94 16.19
CA GLU A 110 -16.05 21.81 16.67
C GLU A 110 -15.01 22.08 15.58
N SER A 111 -14.25 23.15 15.76
CA SER A 111 -13.06 23.37 14.96
C SER A 111 -11.94 23.91 15.84
N TYR A 112 -10.78 23.28 15.75
CA TYR A 112 -9.59 23.71 16.45
C TYR A 112 -8.65 24.43 15.49
N LYS A 113 -8.05 25.53 15.95
CA LYS A 113 -6.98 26.17 15.19
C LYS A 113 -5.81 25.20 15.17
N SER A 114 -5.50 24.67 14.01
CA SER A 114 -4.35 23.82 13.82
C SER A 114 -3.07 24.60 14.08
N VAL A 115 -2.10 23.89 14.51
CA VAL A 115 -0.70 24.33 14.46
C VAL A 115 -0.32 24.54 13.01
N LYS A 116 0.39 25.60 12.73
CA LYS A 116 0.96 25.86 11.39
C LYS A 116 1.90 24.71 11.02
N GLY A 117 1.41 23.72 10.30
CA GLY A 117 2.22 22.56 9.92
C GLY A 117 1.52 21.60 8.96
N GLY A 118 2.30 20.77 8.28
CA GLY A 118 1.85 20.05 7.09
C GLY A 118 1.11 18.74 7.32
N PHE A 119 1.64 17.81 8.09
CA PHE A 119 1.05 16.47 8.26
C PHE A 119 0.54 16.34 9.67
N MET A 120 -0.58 15.66 9.84
CA MET A 120 -1.20 15.46 11.13
C MET A 120 -1.72 14.04 11.23
N ASP A 121 -1.68 13.50 12.43
CA ASP A 121 -2.35 12.28 12.82
C ASP A 121 -3.18 12.59 14.07
N ILE A 122 -4.29 11.92 14.27
CA ILE A 122 -5.18 12.13 15.43
C ILE A 122 -5.60 10.78 15.98
N THR A 123 -5.48 10.64 17.30
CA THR A 123 -5.93 9.42 17.96
C THR A 123 -7.46 9.27 17.90
N PRO A 124 -7.98 8.02 17.86
CA PRO A 124 -9.42 7.77 17.74
C PRO A 124 -10.26 8.40 18.86
N ASP A 125 -9.69 8.60 20.04
CA ASP A 125 -10.32 9.32 21.16
C ASP A 125 -10.23 10.85 21.04
N GLU A 126 -9.60 11.36 19.96
CA GLU A 126 -9.37 12.79 19.69
C GLU A 126 -8.52 13.52 20.74
N LYS A 127 -7.99 12.80 21.71
CA LYS A 127 -7.21 13.36 22.81
C LYS A 127 -5.85 13.87 22.38
N TYR A 128 -5.19 13.13 21.46
CA TYR A 128 -3.87 13.47 20.98
C TYR A 128 -3.89 13.77 19.49
N ILE A 129 -3.19 14.83 19.14
CA ILE A 129 -2.98 15.24 17.74
C ILE A 129 -1.48 15.34 17.50
N GLY A 130 -1.00 14.57 16.54
CA GLY A 130 0.35 14.68 16.00
C GLY A 130 0.39 15.64 14.82
N GLY A 131 1.45 16.41 14.68
CA GLY A 131 1.59 17.35 13.57
C GLY A 131 3.05 17.71 13.29
N SER A 132 3.30 18.41 12.19
CA SER A 132 4.60 19.02 11.93
C SER A 132 4.50 20.54 11.97
N SER A 133 5.48 21.20 12.57
CA SER A 133 5.57 22.67 12.59
C SER A 133 6.86 23.11 11.92
N SER A 134 6.77 24.22 11.16
CA SER A 134 7.93 24.79 10.44
C SER A 134 8.69 23.76 9.59
N ASN A 135 7.99 22.72 9.14
CA ASN A 135 8.49 21.60 8.35
C ASN A 135 9.54 20.69 9.00
N VAL A 136 10.12 21.06 10.15
CA VAL A 136 11.20 20.30 10.80
C VAL A 136 10.90 19.86 12.23
N TYR A 137 9.75 20.24 12.78
CA TYR A 137 9.32 19.80 14.12
C TYR A 137 8.16 18.82 13.98
N ALA A 138 8.29 17.64 14.56
CA ALA A 138 7.18 16.75 14.87
C ALA A 138 6.65 17.12 16.28
N MET A 139 5.36 17.35 16.39
CA MET A 139 4.73 17.89 17.61
C MET A 139 3.55 17.03 18.00
N VAL A 140 3.32 16.90 19.29
CA VAL A 140 2.12 16.25 19.85
C VAL A 140 1.39 17.23 20.76
N TYR A 141 0.09 17.28 20.56
CA TYR A 141 -0.85 18.05 21.36
C TYR A 141 -1.72 17.09 22.17
N GLU A 142 -2.04 17.45 23.38
CA GLU A 142 -2.99 16.77 24.24
C GLU A 142 -4.11 17.75 24.59
N ASP A 143 -5.37 17.38 24.35
CA ASP A 143 -6.54 18.24 24.55
C ASP A 143 -6.37 19.64 23.91
N GLY A 144 -5.81 19.68 22.70
CA GLY A 144 -5.56 20.91 21.95
C GLY A 144 -4.44 21.80 22.47
N ARG A 145 -3.65 21.34 23.45
CA ARG A 145 -2.48 22.07 24.00
C ARG A 145 -1.18 21.38 23.60
N PRO A 146 -0.11 22.15 23.30
CA PRO A 146 1.20 21.55 23.06
C PRO A 146 1.63 20.68 24.25
N SER A 147 1.97 19.42 23.99
CA SER A 147 2.42 18.45 24.99
C SER A 147 3.93 18.25 24.90
N TRP A 148 4.43 17.89 23.73
CA TRP A 148 5.85 17.72 23.47
C TRP A 148 6.16 17.83 21.97
N ASP A 149 7.44 18.01 21.65
CA ASP A 149 7.93 18.10 20.28
C ASP A 149 9.28 17.41 20.11
N TYR A 150 9.65 17.15 18.86
CA TYR A 150 10.95 16.66 18.46
C TYR A 150 11.40 17.33 17.15
N LYS A 151 12.64 17.79 17.11
CA LYS A 151 13.22 18.44 15.92
C LYS A 151 13.99 17.43 15.07
N THR A 152 13.64 17.35 13.79
CA THR A 152 14.39 16.64 12.74
C THR A 152 15.39 17.57 12.04
N ASP A 153 16.33 17.00 11.28
CA ASP A 153 17.30 17.77 10.51
C ASP A 153 16.76 18.16 9.11
N GLY A 154 15.65 17.54 8.65
CA GLY A 154 14.98 17.81 7.39
C GLY A 154 13.48 17.95 7.54
N LYS A 155 12.81 18.18 6.39
CA LYS A 155 11.36 18.31 6.36
C LYS A 155 10.69 17.01 6.81
N VAL A 156 9.74 17.11 7.72
CA VAL A 156 8.84 16.01 8.10
C VAL A 156 7.87 15.76 6.95
N ASN A 157 7.88 14.54 6.42
CA ASN A 157 7.02 14.12 5.32
C ASN A 157 5.76 13.40 5.81
N ASP A 158 5.88 12.63 6.89
CA ASP A 158 4.79 11.87 7.47
C ASP A 158 5.06 11.59 8.95
N ILE A 159 4.00 11.34 9.71
CA ILE A 159 4.04 10.96 11.11
C ILE A 159 2.99 9.89 11.40
N SER A 160 3.24 9.06 12.40
CA SER A 160 2.29 8.10 12.94
C SER A 160 2.36 8.10 14.45
N LEU A 161 1.23 8.38 15.10
CA LEU A 161 1.11 8.52 16.56
C LEU A 161 0.43 7.28 17.15
N THR A 162 1.03 6.71 18.19
CA THR A 162 0.35 5.63 18.93
C THR A 162 -0.89 6.15 19.67
N PRO A 163 -1.94 5.32 19.88
CA PRO A 163 -3.18 5.74 20.52
C PRO A 163 -3.02 6.34 21.92
N ASP A 164 -1.94 5.97 22.64
CA ASP A 164 -1.64 6.54 23.96
C ASP A 164 -0.96 7.93 23.90
N GLY A 165 -0.75 8.48 22.69
CA GLY A 165 -0.12 9.78 22.46
C GLY A 165 1.35 9.88 22.83
N LYS A 166 2.00 8.77 23.18
CA LYS A 166 3.36 8.80 23.72
C LYS A 166 4.44 8.52 22.69
N THR A 167 4.18 7.67 21.70
CA THR A 167 5.16 7.27 20.70
C THR A 167 4.79 7.81 19.33
N LEU A 168 5.78 8.37 18.65
CA LEU A 168 5.64 8.97 17.33
C LEU A 168 6.71 8.42 16.41
N GLY A 169 6.27 7.81 15.31
CA GLY A 169 7.10 7.55 14.15
C GLY A 169 7.18 8.81 13.30
N VAL A 170 8.36 9.16 12.79
CA VAL A 170 8.56 10.34 11.94
C VAL A 170 9.34 9.96 10.69
N ALA A 171 8.76 10.24 9.53
CA ALA A 171 9.41 10.15 8.23
C ALA A 171 9.96 11.52 7.82
N SER A 172 11.22 11.61 7.42
CA SER A 172 11.85 12.88 7.12
C SER A 172 12.63 12.88 5.79
N SER A 173 12.69 14.04 5.17
CA SER A 173 13.46 14.28 3.94
C SER A 173 14.98 14.29 4.16
N ASP A 174 15.44 14.25 5.41
CA ASP A 174 16.86 14.10 5.76
C ASP A 174 17.39 12.67 5.63
N ASN A 175 16.57 11.76 5.05
CA ASN A 175 16.81 10.34 4.86
C ASN A 175 16.65 9.48 6.14
N PHE A 176 16.20 10.06 7.25
CA PHE A 176 16.01 9.32 8.48
C PHE A 176 14.53 9.01 8.73
N VAL A 177 14.30 7.81 9.27
CA VAL A 177 13.11 7.49 10.05
C VAL A 177 13.49 7.59 11.53
N TYR A 178 12.59 8.17 12.31
CA TYR A 178 12.77 8.36 13.74
C TYR A 178 11.66 7.65 14.51
N LEU A 179 11.98 7.11 15.68
CA LEU A 179 11.01 6.75 16.70
C LEU A 179 11.29 7.60 17.94
N VAL A 180 10.29 8.38 18.35
CA VAL A 180 10.37 9.34 19.45
C VAL A 180 9.32 8.99 20.49
N ARG A 181 9.64 9.08 21.76
CA ARG A 181 8.68 8.87 22.84
C ARG A 181 8.71 10.04 23.82
N SER A 182 7.55 10.70 23.96
CA SER A 182 7.38 11.85 24.89
C SER A 182 8.47 12.91 24.71
N GLY A 183 8.84 13.23 23.45
CA GLY A 183 9.89 14.19 23.10
C GLY A 183 11.33 13.65 23.13
N PHE A 184 11.57 12.41 23.55
CA PHE A 184 12.89 11.81 23.59
C PHE A 184 13.11 10.83 22.43
N LEU A 185 14.24 10.96 21.75
CA LEU A 185 14.63 10.03 20.69
C LEU A 185 14.89 8.65 21.28
N LEU A 186 14.12 7.64 20.82
CA LEU A 186 14.43 6.24 21.10
C LEU A 186 15.51 5.74 20.15
N TRP A 187 15.30 5.93 18.85
CA TRP A 187 16.28 5.63 17.82
C TRP A 187 15.97 6.39 16.51
N LYS A 188 16.97 6.48 15.63
CA LYS A 188 16.82 6.92 14.25
C LYS A 188 17.65 6.04 13.31
N LYS A 189 17.20 5.88 12.05
CA LYS A 189 17.90 5.08 11.03
C LYS A 189 18.01 5.87 9.74
N ASP A 190 19.25 5.94 9.22
CA ASP A 190 19.54 6.52 7.91
C ASP A 190 19.28 5.50 6.82
N LEU A 191 18.28 5.76 5.96
CA LEU A 191 17.84 4.88 4.87
C LEU A 191 18.48 5.24 3.53
N LYS A 192 19.35 6.27 3.51
CA LYS A 192 20.04 6.77 2.30
C LYS A 192 19.11 7.27 1.21
N ALA A 193 17.87 7.58 1.55
CA ALA A 193 16.85 8.18 0.69
C ALA A 193 15.79 8.86 1.55
N PRO A 194 15.10 9.90 1.05
CA PRO A 194 14.00 10.53 1.76
C PRO A 194 12.96 9.50 2.20
N VAL A 195 12.58 9.55 3.48
CA VAL A 195 11.50 8.74 4.02
C VAL A 195 10.20 9.48 3.77
N ILE A 196 9.26 8.82 3.09
CA ILE A 196 8.04 9.44 2.59
C ILE A 196 6.86 9.13 3.49
N SER A 197 6.76 7.89 3.98
CA SER A 197 5.65 7.45 4.81
C SER A 197 6.15 6.55 5.93
N VAL A 198 5.45 6.58 7.07
CA VAL A 198 5.76 5.79 8.27
C VAL A 198 4.47 5.40 8.99
N GLU A 199 4.41 4.17 9.52
CA GLU A 199 3.37 3.77 10.46
C GLU A 199 3.97 2.93 11.59
N VAL A 200 3.44 3.14 12.80
CA VAL A 200 3.85 2.48 14.04
C VAL A 200 2.66 1.68 14.57
N THR A 201 2.88 0.41 14.92
CA THR A 201 1.82 -0.38 15.58
C THR A 201 1.44 0.23 16.94
N PRO A 202 0.18 0.07 17.40
CA PRO A 202 -0.31 0.67 18.64
C PRO A 202 0.55 0.37 19.88
N ASP A 203 1.16 -0.80 19.93
CA ASP A 203 2.05 -1.24 21.01
C ASP A 203 3.53 -0.84 20.78
N SER A 204 3.82 -0.16 19.67
CA SER A 204 5.16 0.21 19.22
C SER A 204 6.09 -0.99 18.96
N SER A 205 5.57 -2.19 18.74
CA SER A 205 6.38 -3.39 18.46
C SER A 205 6.98 -3.38 17.06
N PHE A 206 6.33 -2.71 16.09
CA PHE A 206 6.80 -2.57 14.73
C PHE A 206 6.74 -1.12 14.23
N VAL A 207 7.70 -0.79 13.38
CA VAL A 207 7.73 0.46 12.61
C VAL A 207 7.95 0.11 11.15
N VAL A 208 6.97 0.42 10.32
CA VAL A 208 7.07 0.27 8.87
C VAL A 208 7.30 1.64 8.24
N CYS A 209 8.15 1.74 7.23
CA CYS A 209 8.36 2.98 6.50
C CYS A 209 8.74 2.74 5.03
N GLY A 210 8.42 3.73 4.21
CA GLY A 210 8.70 3.74 2.79
C GLY A 210 9.62 4.88 2.38
N THR A 211 10.53 4.60 1.45
CA THR A 211 11.41 5.63 0.86
C THR A 211 11.02 5.95 -0.57
N GLY A 212 11.42 7.13 -1.02
CA GLY A 212 11.11 7.58 -2.36
C GLY A 212 11.59 9.00 -2.64
N SER A 213 11.14 9.55 -3.77
CA SER A 213 11.35 10.94 -4.14
C SER A 213 10.09 11.50 -4.77
N PHE A 214 9.74 12.72 -4.42
CA PHE A 214 8.70 13.48 -5.11
C PHE A 214 9.25 14.21 -6.34
N GLU A 215 10.57 14.30 -6.47
CA GLU A 215 11.27 14.84 -7.62
C GLU A 215 11.66 13.67 -8.52
N SER A 216 11.12 13.62 -9.74
CA SER A 216 11.46 12.59 -10.72
C SER A 216 12.81 12.87 -11.36
N GLU A 217 13.58 11.91 -11.62
CA GLU A 217 13.98 11.30 -12.84
C GLU A 217 15.43 10.82 -12.99
N GLU A 218 16.45 11.29 -12.28
CA GLU A 218 17.80 10.79 -12.55
C GLU A 218 18.60 10.55 -11.27
N GLY A 219 18.84 9.27 -10.97
CA GLY A 219 19.67 8.82 -9.85
C GLY A 219 19.33 7.40 -9.42
N GLU A 220 20.16 6.80 -8.59
CA GLU A 220 19.86 5.50 -7.96
C GLU A 220 18.57 5.62 -7.14
N LYS A 221 17.50 5.03 -7.68
CA LYS A 221 16.16 5.08 -7.10
C LYS A 221 16.11 4.08 -5.95
N ASN A 222 16.30 4.57 -4.72
CA ASN A 222 16.21 3.74 -3.52
C ASN A 222 14.75 3.69 -3.04
N PHE A 223 13.87 3.09 -3.86
CA PHE A 223 12.47 2.88 -3.55
C PHE A 223 12.33 1.59 -2.74
N LYS A 224 12.29 1.71 -1.43
CA LYS A 224 12.24 0.55 -0.54
C LYS A 224 11.20 0.69 0.54
N LEU A 225 10.66 -0.45 0.88
CA LEU A 225 9.91 -0.68 2.10
C LEU A 225 10.83 -1.26 3.15
N TYR A 226 10.71 -0.80 4.39
CA TYR A 226 11.47 -1.29 5.54
C TYR A 226 10.53 -1.64 6.67
N LEU A 227 10.84 -2.72 7.39
CA LEU A 227 10.21 -3.05 8.67
C LEU A 227 11.29 -3.13 9.75
N PHE A 228 11.06 -2.41 10.83
CA PHE A 228 11.88 -2.43 12.04
C PHE A 228 11.08 -2.97 13.22
N ASP A 229 11.77 -3.57 14.19
CA ASP A 229 11.16 -3.81 15.50
C ASP A 229 11.14 -2.52 16.34
N GLY A 230 10.45 -2.52 17.49
CA GLY A 230 10.34 -1.37 18.38
C GLY A 230 11.68 -0.89 18.96
N SER A 231 12.72 -1.72 18.92
CA SER A 231 14.08 -1.38 19.33
C SER A 231 14.92 -0.78 18.20
N GLY A 232 14.36 -0.71 16.97
CA GLY A 232 15.02 -0.19 15.78
C GLY A 232 15.93 -1.21 15.09
N ASN A 233 15.81 -2.51 15.35
CA ASN A 233 16.51 -3.51 14.56
C ASN A 233 15.77 -3.69 13.23
N LEU A 234 16.51 -3.66 12.12
CA LEU A 234 15.97 -3.92 10.80
C LEU A 234 15.59 -5.41 10.70
N LEU A 235 14.31 -5.68 10.53
CA LEU A 235 13.82 -7.04 10.32
C LEU A 235 13.99 -7.45 8.86
N TRP A 236 13.58 -6.58 7.93
CA TRP A 236 13.80 -6.76 6.50
C TRP A 236 13.58 -5.45 5.72
N SER A 237 14.03 -5.45 4.46
CA SER A 237 13.68 -4.43 3.47
C SER A 237 13.39 -5.04 2.12
N LYS A 238 12.55 -4.38 1.31
CA LYS A 238 12.16 -4.80 -0.04
C LYS A 238 12.24 -3.63 -1.00
N VAL A 239 12.75 -3.90 -2.20
CA VAL A 239 12.68 -2.95 -3.31
C VAL A 239 11.26 -2.95 -3.86
N ILE A 240 10.71 -1.76 -4.04
CA ILE A 240 9.41 -1.51 -4.66
C ILE A 240 9.65 -0.84 -6.02
N GLY A 241 8.69 -0.96 -6.94
CA GLY A 241 8.86 -0.50 -8.32
C GLY A 241 9.02 1.02 -8.48
N HIS A 242 8.53 1.81 -7.52
CA HIS A 242 8.62 3.27 -7.49
C HIS A 242 8.47 3.79 -6.05
N THR A 243 8.42 5.13 -5.86
CA THR A 243 8.18 5.79 -4.56
C THR A 243 7.10 5.07 -3.75
N VAL A 244 7.46 4.69 -2.53
CA VAL A 244 6.50 4.20 -1.54
C VAL A 244 5.80 5.43 -0.95
N SER A 245 4.58 5.69 -1.42
CA SER A 245 3.82 6.91 -1.09
C SER A 245 3.05 6.79 0.22
N SER A 246 2.67 5.58 0.59
CA SER A 246 1.90 5.30 1.79
C SER A 246 2.16 3.88 2.26
N VAL A 247 2.20 3.69 3.57
CA VAL A 247 2.23 2.38 4.21
C VAL A 247 1.08 2.28 5.19
N SER A 248 0.57 1.07 5.42
CA SER A 248 -0.42 0.78 6.45
C SER A 248 -0.15 -0.62 7.02
N ILE A 249 -0.19 -0.76 8.35
CA ILE A 249 0.12 -2.01 9.04
C ILE A 249 -1.02 -2.40 9.98
N THR A 250 -1.39 -3.68 10.01
CA THR A 250 -2.38 -4.16 10.98
C THR A 250 -1.87 -4.01 12.42
N PRO A 251 -2.73 -3.79 13.42
CA PRO A 251 -2.31 -3.57 14.81
C PRO A 251 -1.45 -4.68 15.40
N ASP A 252 -1.64 -5.92 14.95
CA ASP A 252 -0.85 -7.10 15.33
C ASP A 252 0.47 -7.23 14.53
N GLY A 253 0.69 -6.32 13.58
CA GLY A 253 1.85 -6.31 12.71
C GLY A 253 1.88 -7.42 11.65
N SER A 254 0.82 -8.21 11.49
CA SER A 254 0.83 -9.40 10.63
C SER A 254 0.86 -9.08 9.14
N LEU A 255 0.15 -8.02 8.72
CA LEU A 255 0.04 -7.58 7.34
C LEU A 255 0.45 -6.11 7.16
N ILE A 256 1.11 -5.84 6.05
CA ILE A 256 1.59 -4.53 5.67
C ILE A 256 1.09 -4.22 4.27
N ALA A 257 0.24 -3.20 4.14
CA ALA A 257 -0.19 -2.66 2.87
C ALA A 257 0.72 -1.51 2.44
N VAL A 258 0.99 -1.41 1.15
CA VAL A 258 1.91 -0.45 0.56
C VAL A 258 1.29 0.15 -0.69
N GLY A 259 1.19 1.46 -0.71
CA GLY A 259 0.86 2.23 -1.91
C GLY A 259 2.12 2.70 -2.61
N SER A 260 2.18 2.55 -3.93
CA SER A 260 3.36 2.97 -4.70
C SER A 260 2.99 3.69 -5.99
N TRP A 261 3.89 4.55 -6.43
CA TRP A 261 3.78 5.21 -7.73
C TRP A 261 4.11 4.28 -8.92
N ASP A 262 4.39 2.99 -8.64
CA ASP A 262 4.41 1.96 -9.67
C ASP A 262 3.00 1.56 -10.15
N LYS A 263 1.97 2.27 -9.66
CA LYS A 263 0.54 2.06 -9.90
C LYS A 263 -0.01 0.80 -9.24
N LYS A 264 0.65 0.31 -8.21
CA LYS A 264 0.21 -0.87 -7.48
C LYS A 264 0.04 -0.59 -6.00
N ALA A 265 -0.91 -1.31 -5.41
CA ALA A 265 -0.93 -1.60 -3.99
C ALA A 265 -0.41 -3.02 -3.77
N HIS A 266 0.47 -3.17 -2.79
CA HIS A 266 1.07 -4.45 -2.43
C HIS A 266 0.72 -4.81 -0.99
N VAL A 267 0.59 -6.09 -0.70
CA VAL A 267 0.42 -6.59 0.67
C VAL A 267 1.54 -7.57 0.98
N PHE A 268 2.21 -7.33 2.10
CA PHE A 268 3.31 -8.15 2.62
C PHE A 268 2.96 -8.74 3.97
N SER A 269 3.55 -9.90 4.29
CA SER A 269 3.58 -10.41 5.67
C SER A 269 4.65 -9.69 6.50
N ASN A 270 4.58 -9.82 7.82
CA ASN A 270 5.65 -9.35 8.72
C ASN A 270 7.00 -10.05 8.53
N LYS A 271 7.04 -11.14 7.75
CA LYS A 271 8.28 -11.82 7.34
C LYS A 271 8.86 -11.27 6.04
N GLY A 272 8.20 -10.26 5.44
CA GLY A 272 8.59 -9.68 4.16
C GLY A 272 8.24 -10.54 2.95
N GLU A 273 7.29 -11.46 3.07
CA GLU A 273 6.77 -12.21 1.93
C GLU A 273 5.74 -11.35 1.21
N ALA A 274 5.92 -11.14 -0.10
CA ALA A 274 4.91 -10.49 -0.92
C ALA A 274 3.74 -11.46 -1.11
N LEU A 275 2.58 -11.09 -0.58
CA LEU A 275 1.40 -11.94 -0.55
C LEU A 275 0.46 -11.64 -1.70
N LYS A 276 0.13 -10.36 -1.88
CA LYS A 276 -0.91 -9.89 -2.78
C LYS A 276 -0.50 -8.61 -3.49
N GLU A 277 -1.08 -8.36 -4.66
CA GLU A 277 -0.97 -7.08 -5.37
C GLU A 277 -2.27 -6.72 -6.09
N PHE A 278 -2.51 -5.41 -6.27
CA PHE A 278 -3.60 -4.86 -7.06
C PHE A 278 -3.09 -3.68 -7.88
N SER A 279 -3.45 -3.65 -9.17
CA SER A 279 -3.03 -2.59 -10.09
C SER A 279 -4.15 -1.56 -10.31
N THR A 280 -3.78 -0.28 -10.27
CA THR A 280 -4.64 0.85 -10.63
C THR A 280 -4.19 1.49 -11.95
N ASN A 281 -5.01 2.36 -12.54
CA ASN A 281 -4.61 3.08 -13.76
C ASN A 281 -3.72 4.30 -13.48
N GLY A 282 -3.63 4.75 -12.24
CA GLY A 282 -2.81 5.87 -11.79
C GLY A 282 -1.86 5.48 -10.67
N ASN A 283 -1.06 6.43 -10.20
CA ASN A 283 -0.20 6.21 -9.04
C ASN A 283 -1.06 5.98 -7.81
N VAL A 284 -0.73 5.00 -6.98
CA VAL A 284 -1.35 4.85 -5.66
C VAL A 284 -0.72 5.88 -4.72
N TRP A 285 -1.54 6.71 -4.10
CA TRP A 285 -1.07 7.74 -3.18
C TRP A 285 -1.29 7.39 -1.73
N SER A 286 -2.37 6.68 -1.44
CA SER A 286 -2.70 6.31 -0.07
C SER A 286 -3.31 4.92 -0.02
N VAL A 287 -3.00 4.20 1.04
CA VAL A 287 -3.59 2.91 1.38
C VAL A 287 -4.00 2.90 2.84
N SER A 288 -5.05 2.15 3.17
CA SER A 288 -5.49 1.89 4.54
C SER A 288 -6.02 0.47 4.62
N ILE A 289 -5.42 -0.37 5.47
CA ILE A 289 -5.85 -1.75 5.70
C ILE A 289 -6.69 -1.82 6.98
N THR A 290 -7.78 -2.61 6.96
CA THR A 290 -8.57 -2.82 8.18
C THR A 290 -7.77 -3.60 9.23
N PRO A 291 -8.02 -3.40 10.53
CA PRO A 291 -7.28 -4.07 11.60
C PRO A 291 -7.30 -5.59 11.54
N ASP A 292 -8.36 -6.19 10.97
CA ASP A 292 -8.48 -7.63 10.76
C ASP A 292 -7.77 -8.12 9.48
N GLY A 293 -7.21 -7.20 8.70
CA GLY A 293 -6.48 -7.48 7.46
C GLY A 293 -7.34 -7.90 6.28
N LYS A 294 -8.68 -7.88 6.39
CA LYS A 294 -9.56 -8.39 5.33
C LYS A 294 -9.79 -7.42 4.21
N ASN A 295 -9.81 -6.11 4.51
CA ASN A 295 -10.11 -5.10 3.52
C ASN A 295 -8.97 -4.10 3.36
N LEU A 296 -8.79 -3.65 2.12
CA LEU A 296 -7.80 -2.64 1.74
C LEU A 296 -8.49 -1.52 0.97
N VAL A 297 -8.32 -0.29 1.44
CA VAL A 297 -8.73 0.91 0.71
C VAL A 297 -7.55 1.52 0.00
N ILE A 298 -7.76 1.95 -1.24
CA ILE A 298 -6.72 2.55 -2.10
C ILE A 298 -7.22 3.86 -2.66
N GLY A 299 -6.41 4.91 -2.50
CA GLY A 299 -6.58 6.20 -3.17
C GLY A 299 -5.58 6.38 -4.31
N SER A 300 -6.07 6.72 -5.50
CA SER A 300 -5.24 6.78 -6.71
C SER A 300 -5.35 8.11 -7.47
N THR A 301 -4.33 8.43 -8.25
CA THR A 301 -4.33 9.57 -9.18
C THR A 301 -5.23 9.33 -10.40
N ASP A 302 -5.75 8.13 -10.60
CA ASP A 302 -6.76 7.87 -11.62
C ASP A 302 -8.16 8.37 -11.24
N THR A 303 -8.26 9.08 -10.09
CA THR A 303 -9.48 9.68 -9.56
C THR A 303 -10.47 8.71 -8.92
N TYR A 304 -10.05 7.47 -8.68
CA TYR A 304 -10.87 6.47 -8.01
C TYR A 304 -10.37 6.15 -6.60
N VAL A 305 -11.32 5.79 -5.76
CA VAL A 305 -11.12 5.03 -4.53
C VAL A 305 -11.54 3.60 -4.80
N TYR A 306 -10.74 2.65 -4.35
CA TYR A 306 -11.03 1.23 -4.44
C TYR A 306 -11.12 0.65 -3.03
N PHE A 307 -12.13 -0.16 -2.79
CA PHE A 307 -12.27 -0.97 -1.58
C PHE A 307 -12.18 -2.43 -1.98
N LEU A 308 -11.19 -3.12 -1.46
CA LEU A 308 -10.81 -4.45 -1.89
C LEU A 308 -10.99 -5.47 -0.78
N ASP A 309 -11.39 -6.68 -1.13
CA ASP A 309 -11.22 -7.87 -0.33
C ASP A 309 -9.79 -8.40 -0.54
N VAL A 310 -9.00 -8.41 0.53
CA VAL A 310 -7.57 -8.80 0.48
C VAL A 310 -7.39 -10.27 0.10
N ASP A 311 -8.25 -11.15 0.55
CA ASP A 311 -8.15 -12.59 0.24
C ASP A 311 -8.38 -12.86 -1.25
N SER A 312 -9.25 -12.08 -1.88
CA SER A 312 -9.56 -12.15 -3.30
C SER A 312 -8.55 -11.47 -4.21
N MET A 313 -7.61 -10.67 -3.69
CA MET A 313 -6.54 -10.06 -4.50
C MET A 313 -5.65 -11.13 -5.14
N GLN A 314 -5.07 -10.80 -6.29
CA GLN A 314 -4.12 -11.68 -6.97
C GLN A 314 -2.91 -11.98 -6.07
N LYS A 315 -2.54 -13.24 -6.01
CA LYS A 315 -1.28 -13.63 -5.34
C LYS A 315 -0.11 -12.99 -6.09
N HIS A 316 0.85 -12.48 -5.35
CA HIS A 316 2.08 -12.01 -5.95
C HIS A 316 2.79 -13.20 -6.62
N GLU A 317 2.79 -13.25 -7.94
CA GLU A 317 3.55 -14.26 -8.67
C GLU A 317 5.05 -14.03 -8.43
N LYS A 318 5.69 -14.97 -7.76
CA LYS A 318 7.16 -15.03 -7.80
C LYS A 318 7.52 -15.11 -9.27
N SER A 319 8.25 -14.13 -9.79
CA SER A 319 8.86 -14.24 -11.13
C SER A 319 9.41 -15.65 -11.25
N PRO A 320 9.03 -16.44 -12.28
CA PRO A 320 9.51 -17.80 -12.39
C PRO A 320 11.03 -17.75 -12.30
N SER A 321 11.57 -18.29 -11.23
CA SER A 321 13.02 -18.44 -11.07
C SER A 321 13.48 -19.09 -12.36
N SER A 322 14.30 -18.38 -13.13
CA SER A 322 14.81 -18.71 -14.45
C SER A 322 14.55 -20.18 -14.80
N ILE A 323 13.65 -20.41 -15.76
CA ILE A 323 13.31 -21.76 -16.23
C ILE A 323 14.64 -22.49 -16.36
N ASN A 324 14.83 -23.52 -15.53
CA ASN A 324 16.08 -24.28 -15.53
C ASN A 324 16.33 -24.66 -16.99
N PRO A 325 17.41 -24.19 -17.61
CA PRO A 325 17.64 -24.40 -19.05
C PRO A 325 17.56 -25.87 -19.45
N LEU A 326 17.71 -26.80 -18.51
CA LEU A 326 17.46 -28.23 -18.68
C LEU A 326 16.04 -28.59 -19.10
N TYR A 327 15.02 -27.89 -18.61
CA TYR A 327 13.61 -28.17 -18.98
C TYR A 327 13.24 -27.71 -20.39
N VAL A 328 13.99 -26.75 -20.94
CA VAL A 328 13.83 -26.33 -22.36
C VAL A 328 14.73 -27.16 -23.28
N ALA A 329 15.88 -27.60 -22.80
CA ALA A 329 16.85 -28.35 -23.59
C ALA A 329 16.41 -29.82 -23.88
N ILE A 330 15.72 -30.45 -22.92
CA ILE A 330 15.30 -31.87 -23.06
C ILE A 330 14.33 -32.08 -24.24
N PRO A 331 13.24 -31.29 -24.42
CA PRO A 331 12.37 -31.44 -25.59
C PRO A 331 13.07 -31.18 -26.90
N ILE A 332 14.02 -30.22 -26.98
CA ILE A 332 14.75 -29.88 -28.17
C ILE A 332 15.72 -31.03 -28.55
N LEU A 333 16.38 -31.62 -27.56
CA LEU A 333 17.27 -32.78 -27.78
C LEU A 333 16.52 -34.02 -28.27
N ILE A 334 15.29 -34.25 -27.76
CA ILE A 334 14.43 -35.36 -28.20
C ILE A 334 14.01 -35.15 -29.67
N ILE A 335 13.65 -33.92 -30.05
CA ILE A 335 13.25 -33.58 -31.43
C ILE A 335 14.43 -33.74 -32.37
N LEU A 336 15.63 -33.30 -31.99
CA LEU A 336 16.85 -33.46 -32.77
C LEU A 336 17.24 -34.94 -32.91
N ALA A 337 17.16 -35.72 -31.84
CA ALA A 337 17.48 -37.15 -31.89
C ALA A 337 16.51 -37.93 -32.79
N ALA A 338 15.18 -37.59 -32.73
CA ALA A 338 14.17 -38.16 -33.60
C ALA A 338 14.41 -37.78 -35.08
N GLY A 339 14.80 -36.53 -35.35
CA GLY A 339 15.15 -36.06 -36.70
C GLY A 339 16.37 -36.77 -37.29
N VAL A 340 17.43 -36.97 -36.51
CA VAL A 340 18.63 -37.72 -36.91
C VAL A 340 18.30 -39.18 -37.15
N PHE A 341 17.46 -39.82 -36.33
CA PHE A 341 17.04 -41.21 -36.50
C PHE A 341 16.24 -41.44 -37.80
N ILE A 342 15.34 -40.49 -38.12
CA ILE A 342 14.58 -40.53 -39.38
C ILE A 342 15.48 -40.33 -40.59
N TYR A 343 16.46 -39.41 -40.50
CA TYR A 343 17.40 -39.12 -41.58
C TYR A 343 18.34 -40.30 -41.85
N THR A 344 18.88 -40.96 -40.83
CA THR A 344 19.78 -42.14 -40.99
C THR A 344 19.03 -43.37 -41.53
N LYS A 345 17.76 -43.55 -41.19
CA LYS A 345 16.91 -44.60 -41.79
C LYS A 345 16.62 -44.39 -43.28
N LYS A 346 16.57 -43.12 -43.72
CA LYS A 346 16.33 -42.76 -45.12
C LYS A 346 17.56 -42.98 -46.01
N ILE A 347 18.77 -42.86 -45.44
CA ILE A 347 20.04 -43.09 -46.16
C ILE A 347 20.35 -44.60 -46.30
N LYS A 348 19.92 -45.47 -45.38
CA LYS A 348 20.13 -46.93 -45.46
C LYS A 348 19.17 -47.65 -46.41
N LYS A 349 18.24 -46.92 -47.06
CA LYS A 349 17.27 -47.45 -48.02
C LYS A 349 17.52 -46.98 -49.46
N LYS A 350 18.63 -46.33 -49.73
CA LYS A 350 19.19 -46.11 -51.05
C LYS A 350 20.48 -46.92 -51.11
#